data_50c6ec892586411aaa6698c0d3c8767c
#
_entry.id   50c6ec892586411aaa6698c0d3c8767c
#
_cell.length_a   1.000
_cell.length_b   1.000
_cell.length_c   1.000
_cell.angle_alpha   90.00
_cell.angle_beta   90.00
_cell.angle_gamma   90.00
#
_symmetry.space_group_name_H-M   'P 1'
#
loop_
_entity.id
_entity.type
_entity.pdbx_description
1 polymer ?
#
loop_
_entity_poly.entity_id
_entity_poly.type
_entity_poly.pdbx_seq_one_letter_code
_entity_poly.pdbx_strand_id
1 'polypeptide(L)' 'MSPIPAKVTAIEKRGVQYQVVVEIVPKYRGSFNTLAFGEIKPHSGSLKDGRLDLVYYQNPGFNVGDSFPLWTLH' A
#
# COMPACT_ATOMS: atom_id res chain seq x y z
N MET A 1 -8.03 -15.55 1.18
CA MET A 1 -7.04 -14.43 1.14
C MET A 1 -5.91 -14.69 2.11
N SER A 2 -4.70 -14.38 1.72
CA SER A 2 -3.51 -14.57 2.54
C SER A 2 -2.88 -13.22 2.88
N PRO A 3 -2.56 -12.95 4.15
CA PRO A 3 -1.90 -11.71 4.52
C PRO A 3 -0.49 -11.61 3.94
N ILE A 4 -0.10 -10.41 3.58
CA ILE A 4 1.22 -10.12 3.04
C ILE A 4 1.94 -9.19 4.02
N PRO A 5 3.17 -9.53 4.47
CA PRO A 5 3.95 -8.60 5.27
C PRO A 5 4.27 -7.35 4.47
N ALA A 6 3.84 -6.20 4.97
CA ALA A 6 4.05 -4.92 4.30
C ALA A 6 4.21 -3.82 5.34
N LYS A 7 5.04 -2.84 5.01
CA LYS A 7 5.38 -1.76 5.93
C LYS A 7 5.36 -0.42 5.20
N VAL A 8 4.79 0.58 5.84
CA VAL A 8 4.78 1.94 5.32
C VAL A 8 6.19 2.53 5.45
N THR A 9 6.77 2.94 4.32
CA THR A 9 8.13 3.48 4.31
C THR A 9 8.17 4.98 4.07
N ALA A 10 7.13 5.55 3.44
CA ALA A 10 7.08 6.99 3.24
C ALA A 10 5.65 7.45 3.07
N ILE A 11 5.36 8.66 3.51
CA ILE A 11 4.07 9.33 3.32
C ILE A 11 4.35 10.76 2.92
N GLU A 12 3.70 11.22 1.85
CA GLU A 12 3.86 12.58 1.38
C GLU A 12 2.49 13.16 1.04
N LYS A 13 2.21 14.34 1.58
CA LYS A 13 1.00 15.07 1.23
C LYS A 13 1.30 16.09 0.14
N ARG A 14 0.57 16.03 -0.96
CA ARG A 14 0.68 16.97 -2.08
C ARG A 14 -0.70 17.52 -2.40
N GLY A 15 -1.00 18.71 -1.94
CA GLY A 15 -2.33 19.30 -2.11
C GLY A 15 -3.38 18.43 -1.43
N VAL A 16 -4.34 17.92 -2.18
CA VAL A 16 -5.40 17.04 -1.66
C VAL A 16 -5.02 15.57 -1.70
N GLN A 17 -3.86 15.24 -2.26
CA GLN A 17 -3.41 13.86 -2.39
C GLN A 17 -2.47 13.47 -1.27
N TYR A 18 -2.61 12.24 -0.82
CA TYR A 18 -1.66 11.59 0.08
C TYR A 18 -1.00 10.45 -0.67
N GLN A 19 0.31 10.50 -0.82
CA GLN A 19 1.08 9.42 -1.43
C GLN A 19 1.69 8.57 -0.34
N VAL A 20 1.39 7.28 -0.38
CA VAL A 20 1.89 6.32 0.61
C VAL A 20 2.74 5.29 -0.11
N VAL A 21 3.97 5.14 0.34
CA VAL A 21 4.87 4.11 -0.19
C VAL A 21 4.92 2.97 0.81
N VAL A 22 4.67 1.78 0.32
CA VAL A 22 4.65 0.56 1.13
C VAL A 22 5.65 -0.42 0.53
N GLU A 23 6.46 -1.03 1.39
CA GLU A 23 7.39 -2.06 0.97
C GLU A 23 6.90 -3.42 1.40
N ILE A 24 6.89 -4.36 0.47
CA ILE A 24 6.48 -5.74 0.72
C ILE A 24 7.73 -6.60 0.83
N VAL A 25 7.88 -7.28 1.98
CA VAL A 25 9.05 -8.15 2.25
C VAL A 25 8.54 -9.49 2.78
N PRO A 26 8.88 -10.62 2.14
CA PRO A 26 9.69 -10.75 0.93
C PRO A 26 8.99 -10.15 -0.30
N LYS A 27 9.81 -9.85 -1.31
CA LYS A 27 9.33 -9.17 -2.52
C LYS A 27 8.18 -9.95 -3.17
N TYR A 28 7.04 -9.28 -3.31
CA TYR A 28 5.87 -9.85 -3.95
C TYR A 28 5.98 -9.72 -5.46
N ARG A 29 5.76 -10.82 -6.18
CA ARG A 29 5.88 -10.87 -7.64
C ARG A 29 4.56 -10.88 -8.39
N GLY A 30 3.45 -10.76 -7.70
CA GLY A 30 2.14 -10.65 -8.33
C GLY A 30 1.90 -9.27 -8.89
N SER A 31 0.73 -9.07 -9.48
CA SER A 31 0.32 -7.78 -10.01
C SER A 31 -0.50 -7.01 -8.98
N PHE A 32 -0.60 -5.71 -9.19
CA PHE A 32 -1.42 -4.85 -8.32
C PHE A 32 -2.85 -5.37 -8.19
N ASN A 33 -3.42 -5.89 -9.28
CA ASN A 33 -4.80 -6.37 -9.30
C ASN A 33 -5.05 -7.61 -8.43
N THR A 34 -4.01 -8.28 -7.99
CA THR A 34 -4.12 -9.45 -7.11
C THR A 34 -4.09 -9.11 -5.63
N LEU A 35 -3.98 -7.82 -5.32
CA LEU A 35 -3.90 -7.34 -3.94
C LEU A 35 -5.27 -6.93 -3.42
N ALA A 36 -5.51 -7.17 -2.14
CA ALA A 36 -6.69 -6.70 -1.42
C ALA A 36 -6.23 -5.79 -0.30
N PHE A 37 -6.96 -4.70 -0.10
CA PHE A 37 -6.68 -3.70 0.91
C PHE A 37 -7.67 -3.78 2.05
N GLY A 38 -7.36 -3.13 3.17
CA GLY A 38 -8.26 -3.05 4.31
C GLY A 38 -9.44 -2.09 4.04
N GLU A 39 -10.02 -1.58 5.12
CA GLU A 39 -11.21 -0.71 5.02
C GLU A 39 -10.94 0.56 4.21
N ILE A 40 -9.75 1.12 4.34
CA ILE A 40 -9.37 2.34 3.62
C ILE A 40 -8.64 1.93 2.35
N LYS A 41 -9.36 2.03 1.23
CA LYS A 41 -8.82 1.65 -0.07
C LYS A 41 -8.16 2.83 -0.75
N PRO A 42 -7.00 2.63 -1.41
CA PRO A 42 -6.41 3.70 -2.19
C PRO A 42 -7.26 4.03 -3.42
N HIS A 43 -7.19 5.28 -3.86
CA HIS A 43 -7.82 5.70 -5.10
C HIS A 43 -7.14 5.03 -6.30
N SER A 44 -5.82 4.97 -6.27
CA SER A 44 -5.02 4.34 -7.32
C SER A 44 -3.68 3.89 -6.74
N GLY A 45 -2.96 3.12 -7.50
CA GLY A 45 -1.64 2.67 -7.07
C GLY A 45 -0.93 1.88 -8.14
N SER A 46 0.33 1.58 -7.87
CA SER A 46 1.17 0.75 -8.72
C SER A 46 2.08 -0.12 -7.87
N LEU A 47 2.44 -1.26 -8.43
CA LEU A 47 3.34 -2.21 -7.78
C LEU A 47 4.51 -2.48 -8.70
N LYS A 48 5.73 -2.25 -8.19
CA LYS A 48 6.95 -2.54 -8.94
C LYS A 48 8.05 -2.98 -7.97
N ASP A 49 8.59 -4.15 -8.22
CA ASP A 49 9.71 -4.70 -7.45
C ASP A 49 9.48 -4.71 -5.94
N GLY A 50 8.28 -5.09 -5.52
CA GLY A 50 7.92 -5.15 -4.10
C GLY A 50 7.63 -3.81 -3.48
N ARG A 51 7.68 -2.74 -4.24
CA ARG A 51 7.34 -1.40 -3.79
C ARG A 51 5.94 -1.04 -4.30
N LEU A 52 5.08 -0.67 -3.37
CA LEU A 52 3.71 -0.30 -3.64
C LEU A 52 3.56 1.21 -3.45
N ASP A 53 3.19 1.91 -4.50
CA ASP A 53 2.93 3.34 -4.46
C ASP A 53 1.42 3.55 -4.52
N LEU A 54 0.87 4.18 -3.49
CA LEU A 54 -0.58 4.35 -3.34
C LEU A 54 -0.95 5.82 -3.28
N VAL A 55 -2.09 6.16 -3.86
CA VAL A 55 -2.65 7.51 -3.81
C VAL A 55 -3.98 7.49 -3.09
N TYR A 56 -4.11 8.34 -2.09
CA TYR A 56 -5.35 8.55 -1.34
C TYR A 56 -5.76 10.00 -1.45
N TYR A 57 -7.06 10.26 -1.47
CA TYR A 57 -7.60 11.63 -1.44
C TYR A 57 -8.10 12.03 -0.05
N GLN A 58 -8.00 11.13 0.91
CA GLN A 58 -8.27 11.39 2.30
C GLN A 58 -7.09 10.89 3.12
N ASN A 59 -6.84 11.52 4.27
CA ASN A 59 -5.77 11.07 5.15
C ASN A 59 -6.05 9.62 5.56
N PRO A 60 -5.21 8.66 5.17
CA PRO A 60 -5.44 7.27 5.50
C PRO A 60 -5.06 6.91 6.94
N GLY A 61 -4.43 7.82 7.67
CA GLY A 61 -4.10 7.61 9.07
C GLY A 61 -2.88 6.75 9.34
N PHE A 62 -2.10 6.42 8.33
CA PHE A 62 -0.87 5.64 8.52
C PHE A 62 0.29 6.51 8.91
N ASN A 63 1.23 5.94 9.64
CA ASN A 63 2.52 6.56 9.96
C ASN A 63 3.65 5.73 9.35
N VAL A 64 4.76 6.38 9.06
CA VAL A 64 5.96 5.67 8.59
C VAL A 64 6.38 4.66 9.66
N GLY A 65 6.63 3.43 9.22
CA GLY A 65 6.98 2.33 10.11
C GLY A 65 5.81 1.43 10.48
N ASP A 66 4.59 1.85 10.20
CA ASP A 66 3.41 1.02 10.49
C ASP A 66 3.35 -0.21 9.60
N SER A 67 2.80 -1.28 10.15
CA SER A 67 2.38 -2.42 9.32
C SER A 67 1.20 -1.98 8.46
N PHE A 68 1.28 -2.31 7.19
CA PHE A 68 0.23 -1.96 6.24
C PHE A 68 -0.70 -3.17 6.02
N PRO A 69 -2.02 -3.00 6.19
CA PRO A 69 -2.95 -4.11 5.98
C PRO A 69 -3.05 -4.45 4.49
N LEU A 70 -2.58 -5.63 4.14
CA LEU A 70 -2.49 -6.07 2.76
C LEU A 70 -2.67 -7.58 2.67
N TRP A 71 -3.43 -8.05 1.70
CA TRP A 71 -3.69 -9.47 1.46
C TRP A 71 -3.59 -9.78 -0.03
N THR A 72 -3.33 -11.05 -0.34
CA THR A 72 -3.54 -11.54 -1.70
C THR A 72 -4.97 -12.00 -1.84
N LEU A 73 -5.53 -11.92 -3.05
CA LEU A 73 -6.89 -12.40 -3.35
C LEU A 73 -6.96 -13.93 -3.48
N HIS A 74 -5.84 -14.61 -3.38
CA HIS A 74 -5.77 -16.08 -3.51
C HIS A 74 -5.58 -16.77 -2.19
#